data_770a3da82710b043c13d79943d777756
#
_entry.id   770a3da82710b043c13d79943d777756
#
_cell.length_a   1.000
_cell.length_b   1.000
_cell.length_c   1.000
_cell.angle_alpha   90.00
_cell.angle_beta   90.00
_cell.angle_gamma   90.00
#
_symmetry.space_group_name_H-M   'P 1'
#
loop_
_entity.id
_entity.type
_entity.pdbx_description
1 polymer ?
#
loop_
_entity_poly.entity_id
_entity_poly.type
_entity_poly.pdbx_seq_one_letter_code
_entity_poly.pdbx_strand_id
1 'polypeptide(L)'
;MSLLDHLKPKMQSISTLCFSKFHLLSFLALSIAFSACKKNDEPDEVIPEQIVSSQKVIKTFYFRADKNAMLVDNLSAEIIGDTIFAVGFAGTDLTKLVPEFTFDGTKVTVADTEELSGVTYHDFSTPIKYTVTAEDKSQKTYVVKFTDNGITAVYLNTNGTAITSKDVYVAGSLKLVGNFKDVLFDGKTEVKGRGNSTWDMPKKPYRIKLDKKASLLGMPENKNWILLANYADKSLIRSELAFSLSRSIGRPFTVASRYVELFLNGSYLGSYQLTQQVKEGPGSVDIEEQPDGTTTLPNLSGGYLIEQDLFATGEPVYFYTTKKMPFVIKYPDEDKVNQQQKDYIKNHFQKLEDALYADNFADPVNGYRKYFDVNSYVDYYIVNEVIGNPDAFRSTYLFKKRNDDKIYTGPIWDFDKAANNDNRLGDQVNGLMSNAAFEPKIWFKRFMMDQSFRQRIRNRWNELKPKIQALPSQIAPLKKKLSVSQVRNFRRWDILNKQSYLELYVSGSYEGEINYLNNFLVKHIAYLDDKFNGAEYQ
;
A
#
# COMPACT_ATOMS: atom_id res chain seq x y z
N MET A 1 -49.15 7.66 -14.21
CA MET A 1 -50.02 7.99 -13.09
C MET A 1 -49.09 8.24 -11.93
N SER A 2 -48.62 9.43 -11.76
CA SER A 2 -49.19 10.59 -11.10
C SER A 2 -49.29 10.43 -9.58
N LEU A 3 -48.42 11.18 -8.92
CA LEU A 3 -48.61 12.13 -7.81
C LEU A 3 -47.21 12.46 -7.27
N LEU A 4 -46.62 13.45 -7.66
CA LEU A 4 -46.41 14.88 -7.45
C LEU A 4 -47.06 15.46 -6.16
N ASP A 5 -46.20 16.16 -5.44
CA ASP A 5 -46.33 17.45 -4.78
C ASP A 5 -46.34 17.52 -3.25
N HIS A 6 -45.67 18.59 -2.86
CA HIS A 6 -45.65 19.34 -1.59
C HIS A 6 -44.59 18.92 -0.54
N LEU A 7 -43.61 19.73 -0.15
CA LEU A 7 -43.69 21.13 0.29
C LEU A 7 -42.27 21.75 0.38
N LYS A 8 -42.05 22.89 -0.24
CA LYS A 8 -41.17 23.94 0.27
C LYS A 8 -42.00 24.82 1.22
N PRO A 9 -41.41 25.45 2.24
CA PRO A 9 -41.15 26.86 2.10
C PRO A 9 -39.96 27.47 2.86
N LYS A 10 -39.53 28.53 2.28
CA LYS A 10 -39.29 29.92 2.72
C LYS A 10 -37.90 30.29 3.21
N MET A 11 -37.29 31.05 2.31
CA MET A 11 -36.33 32.12 2.60
C MET A 11 -36.96 33.19 3.52
N GLN A 12 -36.15 33.73 4.43
CA GLN A 12 -36.31 35.13 4.86
C GLN A 12 -34.93 35.79 4.93
N SER A 13 -34.82 36.84 4.12
CA SER A 13 -33.79 37.85 4.08
C SER A 13 -34.09 38.95 5.08
N ILE A 14 -33.07 39.53 5.73
CA ILE A 14 -33.05 40.91 6.28
C ILE A 14 -31.63 41.40 6.09
N SER A 15 -31.32 42.17 5.13
CA SER A 15 -31.26 43.62 4.88
C SER A 15 -30.46 44.42 5.94
N THR A 16 -29.28 44.88 5.53
CA THR A 16 -28.76 46.24 5.33
C THR A 16 -29.21 47.34 6.31
N LEU A 17 -28.23 48.06 6.83
CA LEU A 17 -28.22 49.50 7.12
C LEU A 17 -26.83 49.84 7.72
N CYS A 18 -26.07 50.73 7.28
CA CYS A 18 -26.10 52.02 6.63
C CYS A 18 -25.04 52.91 7.30
N PHE A 19 -24.21 53.45 6.50
CA PHE A 19 -23.32 54.61 6.64
C PHE A 19 -23.69 55.67 7.70
N SER A 20 -22.64 56.24 8.35
CA SER A 20 -22.57 57.71 8.38
C SER A 20 -21.15 58.24 8.52
N LYS A 21 -20.76 59.07 7.58
CA LYS A 21 -19.66 60.04 7.62
C LYS A 21 -20.07 61.22 8.53
N PHE A 22 -19.14 61.85 9.22
CA PHE A 22 -19.21 63.28 9.47
C PHE A 22 -17.83 63.95 9.51
N HIS A 23 -17.78 65.09 8.84
CA HIS A 23 -16.73 66.05 8.56
C HIS A 23 -16.28 66.84 9.80
N LEU A 24 -15.01 67.21 9.82
CA LEU A 24 -14.37 68.52 9.55
C LEU A 24 -14.99 69.73 10.29
N LEU A 25 -14.22 70.41 11.09
CA LEU A 25 -13.96 71.88 10.95
C LEU A 25 -13.06 72.42 12.06
N SER A 26 -12.04 73.07 11.62
CA SER A 26 -11.13 74.07 12.18
C SER A 26 -11.73 75.12 13.11
N PHE A 27 -10.98 75.55 14.11
CA PHE A 27 -10.93 77.00 14.47
C PHE A 27 -9.56 77.40 15.02
N LEU A 28 -9.04 78.45 14.41
CA LEU A 28 -7.84 79.21 14.68
C LEU A 28 -8.16 80.26 15.72
N ALA A 29 -7.38 80.40 16.78
CA ALA A 29 -7.37 81.59 17.57
C ALA A 29 -5.96 81.90 18.06
N LEU A 30 -5.46 83.00 17.55
CA LEU A 30 -4.20 83.70 17.81
C LEU A 30 -4.34 84.51 19.09
N SER A 31 -3.39 84.38 20.02
CA SER A 31 -3.15 85.45 21.01
C SER A 31 -1.68 85.46 21.39
N ILE A 32 -1.08 86.61 21.03
CA ILE A 32 0.27 87.06 21.38
C ILE A 32 0.27 87.61 22.80
N ALA A 33 1.21 87.22 23.64
CA ALA A 33 1.64 88.04 24.76
C ALA A 33 3.11 87.75 25.07
N PHE A 34 3.81 88.84 25.21
CA PHE A 34 5.27 89.02 25.42
C PHE A 34 5.75 88.62 26.81
N SER A 35 7.02 88.24 26.84
CA SER A 35 8.07 88.59 27.82
C SER A 35 8.45 87.60 28.91
N ALA A 36 9.56 87.08 28.89
CA ALA A 36 10.73 87.37 29.74
C ALA A 36 11.72 86.20 29.72
N CYS A 37 12.97 86.57 29.39
CA CYS A 37 14.11 85.65 29.52
C CYS A 37 14.27 85.10 30.92
N LYS A 38 14.29 83.79 31.05
CA LYS A 38 15.02 83.08 32.08
C LYS A 38 15.79 81.96 31.36
N LYS A 39 17.09 81.98 31.45
CA LYS A 39 17.98 80.88 31.08
C LYS A 39 17.64 79.67 31.96
N ASN A 40 17.01 78.69 31.41
CA ASN A 40 16.86 77.38 32.01
C ASN A 40 17.69 76.42 31.15
N ASP A 41 18.57 75.70 31.78
CA ASP A 41 19.25 74.54 31.21
C ASP A 41 18.12 73.54 30.77
N GLU A 42 17.95 73.38 29.47
CA GLU A 42 17.11 72.31 28.93
C GLU A 42 17.83 70.99 29.26
N PRO A 43 17.10 70.01 29.87
CA PRO A 43 17.65 68.67 29.94
C PRO A 43 17.76 68.14 28.51
N ASP A 44 18.90 67.53 28.17
CA ASP A 44 19.10 66.81 26.94
C ASP A 44 17.88 65.94 26.64
N GLU A 45 17.27 66.18 25.49
CA GLU A 45 16.17 65.34 24.95
C GLU A 45 16.77 63.94 24.76
N VAL A 46 16.51 63.03 25.70
CA VAL A 46 16.85 61.61 25.57
C VAL A 46 16.02 61.08 24.42
N ILE A 47 16.60 61.05 23.21
CA ILE A 47 16.04 60.37 22.07
C ILE A 47 15.86 58.91 22.52
N PRO A 48 14.63 58.37 22.60
CA PRO A 48 14.45 56.97 23.00
C PRO A 48 15.26 56.11 22.02
N GLU A 49 16.15 55.29 22.58
CA GLU A 49 16.94 54.31 21.82
C GLU A 49 15.98 53.45 21.05
N GLN A 50 16.00 53.56 19.70
CA GLN A 50 15.09 52.81 18.85
C GLN A 50 15.40 51.31 19.07
N ILE A 51 14.51 50.59 19.72
CA ILE A 51 14.66 49.15 19.95
C ILE A 51 14.63 48.46 18.60
N VAL A 52 15.80 48.12 18.08
CA VAL A 52 15.98 47.41 16.81
C VAL A 52 15.67 45.94 17.03
N SER A 53 14.82 45.36 16.20
CA SER A 53 14.41 43.96 16.32
C SER A 53 15.56 42.99 16.04
N SER A 54 15.73 41.99 16.91
CA SER A 54 16.71 40.91 16.74
C SER A 54 16.12 39.66 16.09
N GLN A 55 14.89 39.74 15.58
CA GLN A 55 14.17 38.60 14.97
C GLN A 55 14.81 38.19 13.63
N LYS A 56 15.12 36.90 13.52
CA LYS A 56 15.78 36.27 12.35
C LYS A 56 15.36 34.82 12.18
N VAL A 57 14.07 34.61 11.92
CA VAL A 57 13.44 33.26 11.91
C VAL A 57 12.77 32.99 10.58
N ILE A 58 13.10 31.87 9.92
CA ILE A 58 12.27 31.31 8.85
C ILE A 58 11.10 30.59 9.50
N LYS A 59 9.85 31.03 9.21
CA LYS A 59 8.62 30.49 9.77
C LYS A 59 8.06 29.33 8.97
N THR A 60 8.06 29.48 7.66
CA THR A 60 7.58 28.47 6.72
C THR A 60 8.54 28.31 5.56
N PHE A 61 8.63 27.10 5.01
CA PHE A 61 9.41 26.82 3.83
C PHE A 61 8.71 25.71 3.03
N TYR A 62 8.44 25.93 1.75
CA TYR A 62 7.75 24.97 0.91
C TYR A 62 8.03 25.21 -0.57
N PHE A 63 7.70 24.22 -1.42
CA PHE A 63 7.83 24.30 -2.87
C PHE A 63 6.45 24.03 -3.48
N ARG A 64 5.94 24.95 -4.28
CA ARG A 64 4.66 24.78 -4.98
C ARG A 64 4.86 24.14 -6.33
N ALA A 65 3.98 23.18 -6.67
CA ALA A 65 4.03 22.47 -7.94
C ALA A 65 3.69 23.37 -9.13
N ASP A 66 2.85 24.40 -8.95
CA ASP A 66 2.53 25.37 -10.01
C ASP A 66 3.70 26.30 -10.39
N LYS A 67 4.72 26.42 -9.52
CA LYS A 67 5.97 27.12 -9.79
C LYS A 67 7.14 26.21 -10.11
N ASN A 68 6.98 24.90 -9.88
CA ASN A 68 8.01 23.90 -10.04
C ASN A 68 7.47 22.75 -10.89
N ALA A 69 7.53 22.85 -12.22
CA ALA A 69 6.93 21.89 -13.14
C ALA A 69 7.43 20.44 -12.97
N MET A 70 8.61 20.24 -12.33
CA MET A 70 9.15 18.92 -11.99
C MET A 70 8.50 18.30 -10.75
N LEU A 71 7.73 19.08 -9.97
CA LEU A 71 7.02 18.57 -8.81
C LEU A 71 5.62 18.13 -9.20
N VAL A 72 5.25 16.94 -8.76
CA VAL A 72 3.90 16.38 -8.96
C VAL A 72 2.89 16.97 -7.96
N ASP A 73 3.41 17.50 -6.84
CA ASP A 73 2.62 18.00 -5.71
C ASP A 73 3.41 19.04 -4.93
N ASN A 74 2.72 19.91 -4.20
CA ASN A 74 3.35 20.84 -3.28
C ASN A 74 4.10 20.08 -2.19
N LEU A 75 5.35 20.50 -1.92
CA LEU A 75 6.18 19.92 -0.89
C LEU A 75 6.34 20.91 0.26
N SER A 76 5.87 20.57 1.45
CA SER A 76 6.16 21.31 2.68
C SER A 76 7.47 20.79 3.28
N ALA A 77 8.33 21.70 3.72
CA ALA A 77 9.53 21.36 4.45
C ALA A 77 9.28 21.47 5.97
N GLU A 78 9.92 20.60 6.73
CA GLU A 78 9.92 20.63 8.19
C GLU A 78 11.14 21.41 8.69
N ILE A 79 10.93 22.35 9.63
CA ILE A 79 12.00 23.14 10.21
C ILE A 79 12.34 22.57 11.60
N ILE A 80 13.54 22.00 11.70
CA ILE A 80 14.04 21.42 12.96
C ILE A 80 15.35 22.12 13.35
N GLY A 81 15.30 22.98 14.34
CA GLY A 81 16.44 23.82 14.73
C GLY A 81 16.85 24.75 13.58
N ASP A 82 18.07 24.58 13.10
CA ASP A 82 18.63 25.36 11.98
C ASP A 82 18.66 24.55 10.67
N THR A 83 17.94 23.45 10.60
CA THR A 83 17.83 22.64 9.39
C THR A 83 16.38 22.60 8.89
N ILE A 84 16.23 22.80 7.59
CA ILE A 84 14.96 22.74 6.85
C ILE A 84 15.00 21.48 5.99
N PHE A 85 14.12 20.51 6.29
CA PHE A 85 14.05 19.22 5.59
C PHE A 85 12.88 19.21 4.62
N ALA A 86 13.18 19.13 3.32
CA ALA A 86 12.19 18.86 2.28
C ALA A 86 12.28 17.41 1.82
N VAL A 87 11.12 16.75 1.64
CA VAL A 87 11.05 15.35 1.19
C VAL A 87 10.35 15.27 -0.16
N GLY A 88 11.08 14.84 -1.19
CA GLY A 88 10.56 14.63 -2.54
C GLY A 88 10.28 13.17 -2.88
N PHE A 89 9.89 12.92 -4.13
CA PHE A 89 9.89 11.59 -4.71
C PHE A 89 11.29 11.24 -5.26
N ALA A 90 11.62 9.96 -5.29
CA ALA A 90 12.76 9.49 -6.05
C ALA A 90 12.61 9.91 -7.53
N GLY A 91 13.71 10.40 -8.12
CA GLY A 91 13.70 10.90 -9.50
C GLY A 91 13.20 12.35 -9.68
N THR A 92 12.86 13.08 -8.60
CA THR A 92 12.58 14.52 -8.70
C THR A 92 13.84 15.28 -9.15
N ASP A 93 13.70 16.09 -10.20
CA ASP A 93 14.77 17.00 -10.61
C ASP A 93 14.85 18.16 -9.63
N LEU A 94 15.97 18.26 -8.91
CA LEU A 94 16.21 19.27 -7.88
C LEU A 94 17.00 20.48 -8.39
N THR A 95 17.41 20.50 -9.67
CA THR A 95 18.40 21.46 -10.18
C THR A 95 17.86 22.88 -10.35
N LYS A 96 16.53 23.07 -10.39
CA LYS A 96 15.88 24.38 -10.60
C LYS A 96 14.59 24.51 -9.80
N LEU A 97 14.66 24.32 -8.48
CA LEU A 97 13.49 24.49 -7.62
C LEU A 97 13.39 25.91 -7.08
N VAL A 98 12.19 26.48 -7.11
CA VAL A 98 11.81 27.77 -6.56
C VAL A 98 11.12 27.55 -5.22
N PRO A 99 11.75 27.88 -4.08
CA PRO A 99 11.12 27.79 -2.78
C PRO A 99 10.23 29.00 -2.50
N GLU A 100 9.20 28.80 -1.69
CA GLU A 100 8.46 29.88 -1.03
C GLU A 100 8.68 29.76 0.48
N PHE A 101 8.90 30.91 1.12
CA PHE A 101 9.15 30.97 2.56
C PHE A 101 8.61 32.27 3.14
N THR A 102 8.31 32.23 4.43
CA THR A 102 8.02 33.42 5.25
C THR A 102 9.05 33.50 6.36
N PHE A 103 9.42 34.73 6.75
CA PHE A 103 10.45 34.96 7.75
C PHE A 103 10.22 36.24 8.55
N ASP A 104 10.81 36.31 9.73
CA ASP A 104 10.99 37.54 10.50
C ASP A 104 12.46 37.95 10.37
N GLY A 105 12.69 39.18 9.96
CA GLY A 105 13.98 39.76 9.66
C GLY A 105 13.87 40.82 8.57
N THR A 106 15.01 41.41 8.15
CA THR A 106 15.05 42.43 7.09
C THR A 106 15.26 41.83 5.71
N LYS A 107 16.03 40.73 5.61
CA LYS A 107 16.30 40.03 4.35
C LYS A 107 16.75 38.60 4.58
N VAL A 108 16.61 37.80 3.54
CA VAL A 108 17.18 36.45 3.42
C VAL A 108 18.18 36.43 2.29
N THR A 109 19.33 35.78 2.46
CA THR A 109 20.36 35.65 1.42
C THR A 109 20.82 34.21 1.25
N VAL A 110 21.24 33.85 0.02
CA VAL A 110 22.00 32.65 -0.32
C VAL A 110 23.28 33.09 -0.99
N ALA A 111 24.45 32.69 -0.47
CA ALA A 111 25.76 33.11 -0.97
C ALA A 111 25.84 34.65 -1.19
N ASP A 112 25.38 35.43 -0.18
CA ASP A 112 25.32 36.88 -0.16
C ASP A 112 24.35 37.54 -1.16
N THR A 113 23.67 36.76 -2.01
CA THR A 113 22.62 37.26 -2.92
C THR A 113 21.27 37.23 -2.23
N GLU A 114 20.51 38.34 -2.34
CA GLU A 114 19.17 38.42 -1.75
C GLU A 114 18.19 37.46 -2.40
N GLU A 115 17.44 36.76 -1.54
CA GLU A 115 16.44 35.76 -1.93
C GLU A 115 15.04 36.34 -1.95
N LEU A 116 14.38 36.16 -3.10
CA LEU A 116 12.97 36.52 -3.26
C LEU A 116 12.09 35.27 -3.20
N SER A 117 11.29 35.15 -2.13
CA SER A 117 10.35 34.03 -1.91
C SER A 117 9.45 33.84 -3.12
N GLY A 118 9.43 32.63 -3.67
CA GLY A 118 8.61 32.24 -4.83
C GLY A 118 9.13 32.77 -6.19
N VAL A 119 10.37 33.26 -6.25
CA VAL A 119 10.99 33.83 -7.47
C VAL A 119 12.36 33.22 -7.76
N THR A 120 13.28 33.23 -6.79
CA THR A 120 14.66 32.76 -6.98
C THR A 120 14.67 31.22 -7.02
N TYR A 121 15.42 30.64 -7.95
CA TYR A 121 15.60 29.18 -8.04
C TYR A 121 17.00 28.75 -7.65
N HIS A 122 17.12 27.52 -7.14
CA HIS A 122 18.41 26.92 -6.79
C HIS A 122 18.46 25.43 -7.14
N ASP A 123 19.71 24.91 -7.19
CA ASP A 123 19.99 23.48 -7.26
C ASP A 123 20.04 22.87 -5.85
N PHE A 124 18.96 22.23 -5.42
CA PHE A 124 18.84 21.55 -4.13
C PHE A 124 19.40 20.12 -4.14
N SER A 125 20.14 19.70 -5.17
CA SER A 125 20.83 18.41 -5.16
C SER A 125 21.94 18.32 -4.10
N THR A 126 22.35 19.48 -3.57
CA THR A 126 23.23 19.63 -2.40
C THR A 126 22.60 20.58 -1.40
N PRO A 127 22.96 20.50 -0.10
CA PRO A 127 22.41 21.40 0.91
C PRO A 127 22.71 22.87 0.63
N ILE A 128 21.70 23.73 0.78
CA ILE A 128 21.81 25.19 0.54
C ILE A 128 21.65 25.95 1.86
N LYS A 129 22.45 26.98 2.06
CA LYS A 129 22.42 27.83 3.25
C LYS A 129 21.61 29.09 2.99
N TYR A 130 20.54 29.30 3.75
CA TYR A 130 19.71 30.48 3.80
C TYR A 130 20.04 31.29 5.03
N THR A 131 20.51 32.53 4.88
CA THR A 131 20.89 33.39 6.01
C THR A 131 19.89 34.53 6.16
N VAL A 132 19.21 34.57 7.31
CA VAL A 132 18.28 35.64 7.70
C VAL A 132 19.05 36.70 8.47
N THR A 133 18.91 37.99 8.07
CA THR A 133 19.49 39.15 8.75
C THR A 133 18.37 39.89 9.49
N ALA A 134 18.57 40.19 10.78
CA ALA A 134 17.68 40.99 11.60
C ALA A 134 17.93 42.51 11.40
N GLU A 135 17.08 43.37 12.00
CA GLU A 135 17.28 44.84 11.98
C GLU A 135 18.56 45.26 12.74
N ASP A 136 18.88 44.52 13.83
CA ASP A 136 20.13 44.72 14.60
C ASP A 136 21.39 44.20 13.87
N LYS A 137 21.27 43.78 12.61
CA LYS A 137 22.30 43.20 11.74
C LYS A 137 22.82 41.85 12.16
N SER A 138 22.31 41.27 13.24
CA SER A 138 22.61 39.88 13.61
C SER A 138 22.04 38.90 12.57
N GLN A 139 22.69 37.76 12.42
CA GLN A 139 22.33 36.78 11.39
C GLN A 139 22.05 35.40 11.97
N LYS A 140 21.19 34.64 11.29
CA LYS A 140 20.96 33.24 11.54
C LYS A 140 20.93 32.49 10.22
N THR A 141 21.67 31.37 10.14
CA THR A 141 21.74 30.53 8.94
C THR A 141 20.97 29.26 9.12
N TYR A 142 20.10 28.94 8.16
CA TYR A 142 19.40 27.68 8.01
C TYR A 142 20.00 26.87 6.88
N VAL A 143 20.08 25.54 7.07
CA VAL A 143 20.54 24.63 6.02
C VAL A 143 19.34 23.90 5.45
N VAL A 144 19.01 24.16 4.19
CA VAL A 144 17.95 23.45 3.47
C VAL A 144 18.52 22.15 2.91
N LYS A 145 17.94 21.02 3.31
CA LYS A 145 18.29 19.68 2.82
C LYS A 145 17.09 19.05 2.14
N PHE A 146 17.32 18.55 0.94
CA PHE A 146 16.34 17.76 0.22
C PHE A 146 16.67 16.27 0.35
N THR A 147 15.69 15.44 0.68
CA THR A 147 15.80 13.97 0.72
C THR A 147 14.66 13.35 -0.07
N ASP A 148 14.80 12.11 -0.50
CA ASP A 148 13.65 11.35 -0.99
C ASP A 148 12.93 10.63 0.16
N ASN A 149 11.74 10.10 -0.14
CA ASN A 149 10.94 9.37 0.84
C ASN A 149 11.42 7.93 1.07
N GLY A 150 12.56 7.52 0.51
CA GLY A 150 13.12 6.17 0.60
C GLY A 150 12.29 5.10 -0.11
N ILE A 151 11.34 5.50 -0.97
CA ILE A 151 10.50 4.60 -1.77
C ILE A 151 10.78 4.82 -3.25
N THR A 152 11.11 3.74 -3.95
CA THR A 152 11.42 3.78 -5.39
C THR A 152 10.24 4.31 -6.19
N ALA A 153 10.51 5.26 -7.08
CA ALA A 153 9.54 5.71 -8.07
C ALA A 153 9.53 4.77 -9.29
N VAL A 154 8.35 4.38 -9.70
CA VAL A 154 8.08 3.57 -10.89
C VAL A 154 7.41 4.45 -11.94
N TYR A 155 8.12 4.71 -13.02
CA TYR A 155 7.61 5.43 -14.19
C TYR A 155 7.19 4.42 -15.25
N LEU A 156 5.89 4.28 -15.45
CA LEU A 156 5.28 3.46 -16.49
C LEU A 156 4.77 4.39 -17.60
N ASN A 157 5.29 4.23 -18.80
CA ASN A 157 4.92 5.06 -19.93
C ASN A 157 4.34 4.19 -21.05
N THR A 158 3.11 4.46 -21.45
CA THR A 158 2.39 3.80 -22.57
C THR A 158 2.23 4.72 -23.77
N ASN A 159 3.04 5.80 -23.86
CA ASN A 159 2.95 6.83 -24.91
C ASN A 159 1.52 7.42 -25.03
N GLY A 160 0.84 7.59 -23.89
CA GLY A 160 -0.52 8.12 -23.82
C GLY A 160 -1.63 7.11 -24.09
N THR A 161 -1.30 5.87 -24.49
CA THR A 161 -2.32 4.84 -24.70
C THR A 161 -2.95 4.42 -23.37
N ALA A 162 -4.28 4.49 -23.28
CA ALA A 162 -5.01 4.12 -22.08
C ALA A 162 -5.00 2.61 -21.82
N ILE A 163 -4.86 2.20 -20.57
CA ILE A 163 -4.97 0.79 -20.15
C ILE A 163 -6.41 0.56 -19.71
N THR A 164 -7.21 -0.03 -20.58
CA THR A 164 -8.66 -0.19 -20.40
C THR A 164 -9.14 -1.63 -20.24
N SER A 165 -8.24 -2.60 -20.40
CA SER A 165 -8.58 -4.03 -20.41
C SER A 165 -7.69 -4.85 -19.46
N LYS A 166 -8.24 -5.95 -18.95
CA LYS A 166 -7.50 -7.03 -18.28
C LYS A 166 -6.92 -8.07 -19.25
N ASP A 167 -7.37 -8.06 -20.50
CA ASP A 167 -7.05 -9.10 -21.49
C ASP A 167 -6.02 -8.62 -22.50
N VAL A 168 -6.06 -7.34 -22.87
CA VAL A 168 -5.21 -6.75 -23.89
C VAL A 168 -4.03 -6.03 -23.25
N TYR A 169 -2.82 -6.41 -23.63
CA TYR A 169 -1.60 -5.70 -23.25
C TYR A 169 -1.39 -4.43 -24.08
N VAL A 170 -0.98 -3.37 -23.41
CA VAL A 170 -0.51 -2.11 -24.01
C VAL A 170 1.01 -2.08 -23.93
N ALA A 171 1.67 -1.84 -25.05
CA ALA A 171 3.12 -1.69 -25.10
C ALA A 171 3.57 -0.39 -24.41
N GLY A 172 4.73 -0.42 -23.78
CA GLY A 172 5.27 0.73 -23.08
C GLY A 172 6.71 0.54 -22.61
N SER A 173 7.14 1.41 -21.71
CA SER A 173 8.40 1.33 -20.98
C SER A 173 8.19 1.42 -19.49
N LEU A 174 9.07 0.78 -18.75
CA LEU A 174 9.12 0.79 -17.29
C LEU A 174 10.48 1.30 -16.86
N LYS A 175 10.50 2.34 -16.00
CA LYS A 175 11.72 2.85 -15.38
C LYS A 175 11.55 2.91 -13.88
N LEU A 176 12.50 2.35 -13.14
CA LEU A 176 12.57 2.41 -11.69
C LEU A 176 13.70 3.34 -11.28
N VAL A 177 13.40 4.29 -10.41
CA VAL A 177 14.38 5.28 -9.92
C VAL A 177 14.38 5.27 -8.39
N GLY A 178 15.56 5.07 -7.82
CA GLY A 178 15.85 5.27 -6.40
C GLY A 178 16.68 6.53 -6.17
N ASN A 179 16.77 6.98 -4.92
CA ASN A 179 17.67 8.06 -4.47
C ASN A 179 17.83 9.20 -5.49
N PHE A 180 16.72 9.87 -5.87
CA PHE A 180 16.62 10.98 -6.83
C PHE A 180 17.13 10.71 -8.26
N LYS A 181 18.24 10.00 -8.45
CA LYS A 181 18.91 9.85 -9.76
C LYS A 181 19.26 8.40 -10.12
N ASP A 182 19.25 7.48 -9.17
CA ASP A 182 19.71 6.12 -9.41
C ASP A 182 18.69 5.37 -10.25
N VAL A 183 19.00 5.14 -11.53
CA VAL A 183 18.19 4.30 -12.40
C VAL A 183 18.46 2.84 -12.05
N LEU A 184 17.51 2.22 -11.37
CA LEU A 184 17.60 0.83 -10.91
C LEU A 184 17.16 -0.16 -11.98
N PHE A 185 16.30 0.30 -12.89
CA PHE A 185 15.83 -0.45 -14.07
C PHE A 185 15.31 0.53 -15.13
N ASP A 186 15.57 0.24 -16.39
CA ASP A 186 14.98 0.92 -17.54
C ASP A 186 14.82 -0.07 -18.69
N GLY A 187 13.60 -0.29 -19.16
CA GLY A 187 13.34 -1.30 -20.19
C GLY A 187 11.95 -1.25 -20.81
N LYS A 188 11.81 -1.97 -21.91
CA LYS A 188 10.51 -2.16 -22.56
C LYS A 188 9.63 -3.08 -21.74
N THR A 189 8.32 -2.82 -21.79
CA THR A 189 7.32 -3.62 -21.10
C THR A 189 6.00 -3.63 -21.86
N GLU A 190 5.16 -4.57 -21.49
CA GLU A 190 3.74 -4.58 -21.81
C GLU A 190 2.97 -4.52 -20.50
N VAL A 191 1.86 -3.80 -20.46
CA VAL A 191 1.02 -3.61 -19.26
C VAL A 191 -0.44 -3.81 -19.59
N LYS A 192 -1.17 -4.44 -18.66
CA LYS A 192 -2.63 -4.57 -18.72
C LYS A 192 -3.25 -4.42 -17.33
N GLY A 193 -4.55 -4.24 -17.26
CA GLY A 193 -5.29 -4.32 -16.02
C GLY A 193 -5.22 -5.72 -15.40
N ARG A 194 -5.53 -5.82 -14.11
CA ARG A 194 -5.65 -7.10 -13.40
C ARG A 194 -6.67 -7.03 -12.25
N GLY A 195 -6.96 -8.22 -11.69
CA GLY A 195 -7.89 -8.39 -10.58
C GLY A 195 -9.34 -8.49 -11.02
N ASN A 196 -10.19 -8.95 -10.13
CA ASN A 196 -11.63 -9.01 -10.32
C ASN A 196 -12.27 -7.72 -9.79
N SER A 197 -12.77 -7.72 -8.56
CA SER A 197 -13.36 -6.54 -7.93
C SER A 197 -12.41 -5.33 -7.85
N THR A 198 -11.11 -5.56 -7.68
CA THR A 198 -10.10 -4.50 -7.61
C THR A 198 -9.90 -3.74 -8.92
N TRP A 199 -10.18 -4.38 -10.07
CA TRP A 199 -10.15 -3.69 -11.36
C TRP A 199 -11.29 -2.68 -11.51
N ASP A 200 -12.43 -2.90 -10.87
CA ASP A 200 -13.57 -1.98 -10.92
C ASP A 200 -13.39 -0.77 -10.00
N MET A 201 -12.42 -0.81 -9.07
CA MET A 201 -12.11 0.31 -8.18
C MET A 201 -11.44 1.48 -8.91
N PRO A 202 -11.55 2.73 -8.40
CA PRO A 202 -10.93 3.92 -9.02
C PRO A 202 -9.41 3.80 -9.21
N LYS A 203 -8.69 3.31 -8.20
CA LYS A 203 -7.24 3.07 -8.27
C LYS A 203 -6.98 1.67 -8.80
N LYS A 204 -6.53 1.59 -10.04
CA LYS A 204 -6.40 0.34 -10.80
C LYS A 204 -5.12 -0.44 -10.45
N PRO A 205 -5.19 -1.75 -10.22
CA PRO A 205 -4.01 -2.62 -10.20
C PRO A 205 -3.58 -3.01 -11.62
N TYR A 206 -2.27 -3.27 -11.80
CA TYR A 206 -1.71 -3.58 -13.11
C TYR A 206 -0.89 -4.87 -13.09
N ARG A 207 -0.87 -5.56 -14.25
CA ARG A 207 0.06 -6.62 -14.57
C ARG A 207 1.07 -6.11 -15.59
N ILE A 208 2.35 -6.27 -15.28
CA ILE A 208 3.49 -5.86 -16.09
C ILE A 208 4.18 -7.11 -16.59
N LYS A 209 4.52 -7.12 -17.90
CA LYS A 209 5.30 -8.17 -18.54
C LYS A 209 6.53 -7.54 -19.17
N LEU A 210 7.69 -7.74 -18.57
CA LEU A 210 8.95 -7.25 -19.10
C LEU A 210 9.33 -7.94 -20.41
N ASP A 211 10.13 -7.30 -21.23
CA ASP A 211 10.71 -7.90 -22.43
C ASP A 211 11.60 -9.10 -22.08
N LYS A 212 12.42 -8.97 -21.04
CA LYS A 212 13.30 -10.01 -20.48
C LYS A 212 13.10 -10.17 -18.97
N LYS A 213 13.43 -11.36 -18.42
CA LYS A 213 13.48 -11.56 -16.97
C LYS A 213 14.47 -10.57 -16.37
N ALA A 214 14.11 -9.95 -15.27
CA ALA A 214 14.97 -9.05 -14.49
C ALA A 214 14.65 -9.13 -13.00
N SER A 215 15.66 -8.86 -12.17
CA SER A 215 15.50 -8.62 -10.75
C SER A 215 15.09 -7.17 -10.54
N LEU A 216 13.89 -6.93 -10.02
CA LEU A 216 13.44 -5.60 -9.65
C LEU A 216 13.57 -5.42 -8.13
N LEU A 217 14.27 -4.37 -7.69
CA LEU A 217 14.44 -4.00 -6.28
C LEU A 217 14.98 -5.14 -5.39
N GLY A 218 15.90 -5.96 -5.92
CA GLY A 218 16.49 -7.09 -5.22
C GLY A 218 15.55 -8.28 -5.00
N MET A 219 14.40 -8.31 -5.67
CA MET A 219 13.53 -9.47 -5.70
C MET A 219 14.01 -10.47 -6.75
N PRO A 220 13.72 -11.79 -6.62
CA PRO A 220 14.13 -12.79 -7.60
C PRO A 220 13.71 -12.41 -9.03
N GLU A 221 14.54 -12.78 -10.01
CA GLU A 221 14.28 -12.47 -11.43
C GLU A 221 12.93 -13.02 -11.89
N ASN A 222 12.15 -12.16 -12.51
CA ASN A 222 10.87 -12.51 -13.09
C ASN A 222 10.60 -11.68 -14.35
N LYS A 223 9.79 -12.21 -15.25
CA LYS A 223 9.25 -11.48 -16.42
C LYS A 223 7.93 -10.82 -16.09
N ASN A 224 7.16 -11.40 -15.15
CA ASN A 224 5.79 -11.01 -14.85
C ASN A 224 5.72 -10.38 -13.44
N TRP A 225 5.30 -9.13 -13.37
CA TRP A 225 5.20 -8.35 -12.16
C TRP A 225 3.78 -7.81 -11.96
N ILE A 226 3.43 -7.52 -10.72
CA ILE A 226 2.13 -6.98 -10.34
C ILE A 226 2.31 -5.71 -9.54
N LEU A 227 1.54 -4.69 -9.88
CA LEU A 227 1.35 -3.50 -9.08
C LEU A 227 -0.01 -3.61 -8.38
N LEU A 228 0.02 -3.97 -7.09
CA LEU A 228 -1.16 -4.00 -6.23
C LEU A 228 -1.51 -2.56 -5.83
N ALA A 229 -2.76 -2.16 -6.06
CA ALA A 229 -3.22 -0.80 -5.81
C ALA A 229 -3.50 -0.52 -4.33
N ASN A 230 -3.82 -1.54 -3.55
CA ASN A 230 -4.21 -1.47 -2.13
C ASN A 230 -5.32 -0.42 -1.87
N TYR A 231 -6.25 -0.23 -2.83
CA TYR A 231 -7.32 0.78 -2.69
C TYR A 231 -8.33 0.39 -1.62
N ALA A 232 -8.65 -0.90 -1.52
CA ALA A 232 -9.54 -1.43 -0.50
C ALA A 232 -8.89 -1.56 0.89
N ASP A 233 -7.56 -1.48 0.98
CA ASP A 233 -6.80 -1.51 2.22
C ASP A 233 -6.24 -0.13 2.56
N LYS A 234 -6.95 0.64 3.37
CA LYS A 234 -6.52 1.98 3.80
C LYS A 234 -5.31 1.96 4.75
N SER A 235 -4.99 0.81 5.35
CA SER A 235 -3.74 0.65 6.09
C SER A 235 -2.53 0.53 5.16
N LEU A 236 -2.73 0.11 3.89
CA LEU A 236 -1.73 -0.20 2.87
C LEU A 236 -0.79 -1.36 3.22
N ILE A 237 -0.96 -2.03 4.38
CA ILE A 237 0.03 -2.98 4.91
C ILE A 237 -0.51 -4.39 5.19
N ARG A 238 -1.82 -4.68 5.01
CA ARG A 238 -2.41 -5.99 5.31
C ARG A 238 -1.73 -7.12 4.54
N SER A 239 -1.55 -6.96 3.23
CA SER A 239 -0.86 -7.96 2.40
C SER A 239 0.60 -8.16 2.81
N GLU A 240 1.34 -7.08 3.16
CA GLU A 240 2.74 -7.21 3.59
C GLU A 240 2.86 -7.90 4.94
N LEU A 241 1.94 -7.69 5.87
CA LEU A 241 1.91 -8.41 7.15
C LEU A 241 1.69 -9.91 6.93
N ALA A 242 0.77 -10.29 6.05
CA ALA A 242 0.55 -11.68 5.67
C ALA A 242 1.80 -12.31 5.05
N PHE A 243 2.42 -11.64 4.07
CA PHE A 243 3.66 -12.10 3.44
C PHE A 243 4.81 -12.17 4.44
N SER A 244 4.92 -11.22 5.35
CA SER A 244 5.95 -11.24 6.39
C SER A 244 5.77 -12.41 7.37
N LEU A 245 4.55 -12.68 7.82
CA LEU A 245 4.25 -13.85 8.64
C LEU A 245 4.61 -15.13 7.90
N SER A 246 4.19 -15.27 6.64
CA SER A 246 4.48 -16.43 5.80
C SER A 246 5.99 -16.69 5.66
N ARG A 247 6.78 -15.64 5.41
CA ARG A 247 8.26 -15.75 5.38
C ARG A 247 8.82 -16.15 6.73
N SER A 248 8.35 -15.55 7.82
CA SER A 248 8.85 -15.79 9.18
C SER A 248 8.66 -17.23 9.65
N ILE A 249 7.56 -17.87 9.23
CA ILE A 249 7.29 -19.28 9.57
C ILE A 249 7.98 -20.28 8.63
N GLY A 250 8.70 -19.78 7.62
CA GLY A 250 9.53 -20.61 6.74
C GLY A 250 8.78 -21.27 5.59
N ARG A 251 7.66 -20.68 5.13
CA ARG A 251 6.98 -21.20 3.94
C ARG A 251 7.88 -21.05 2.70
N PRO A 252 7.99 -22.09 1.87
CA PRO A 252 8.98 -22.12 0.77
C PRO A 252 8.67 -21.07 -0.31
N PHE A 253 7.39 -20.79 -0.56
CA PHE A 253 6.96 -19.86 -1.59
C PHE A 253 6.12 -18.74 -0.97
N THR A 254 6.75 -17.62 -0.78
CA THR A 254 6.06 -16.38 -0.42
C THR A 254 6.49 -15.30 -1.39
N VAL A 255 5.54 -14.66 -2.05
CA VAL A 255 5.85 -13.59 -3.00
C VAL A 255 6.68 -12.49 -2.35
N ALA A 256 7.73 -12.09 -3.04
CA ALA A 256 8.50 -10.92 -2.65
C ALA A 256 7.73 -9.66 -3.05
N SER A 257 7.80 -8.62 -2.22
CA SER A 257 7.12 -7.36 -2.49
C SER A 257 7.93 -6.14 -2.04
N ARG A 258 7.70 -5.00 -2.70
CA ARG A 258 8.28 -3.70 -2.35
C ARG A 258 7.23 -2.61 -2.55
N TYR A 259 7.18 -1.65 -1.64
CA TYR A 259 6.39 -0.43 -1.87
C TYR A 259 7.07 0.45 -2.89
N VAL A 260 6.26 1.05 -3.77
CA VAL A 260 6.71 1.92 -4.84
C VAL A 260 5.72 3.08 -5.03
N GLU A 261 6.21 4.19 -5.56
CA GLU A 261 5.38 5.32 -6.01
C GLU A 261 5.15 5.20 -7.51
N LEU A 262 3.91 5.02 -7.94
CA LEU A 262 3.60 4.81 -9.36
C LEU A 262 3.26 6.11 -10.09
N PHE A 263 3.95 6.32 -11.19
CA PHE A 263 3.66 7.35 -12.19
C PHE A 263 3.28 6.68 -13.50
N LEU A 264 2.11 7.00 -14.05
CA LEU A 264 1.66 6.52 -15.36
C LEU A 264 1.54 7.71 -16.31
N ASN A 265 2.30 7.68 -17.41
CA ASN A 265 2.36 8.77 -18.38
C ASN A 265 2.57 10.15 -17.73
N GLY A 266 3.48 10.22 -16.75
CA GLY A 266 3.81 11.42 -15.99
C GLY A 266 2.84 11.77 -14.84
N SER A 267 1.68 11.11 -14.74
CA SER A 267 0.71 11.36 -13.68
C SER A 267 0.94 10.45 -12.47
N TYR A 268 1.02 11.03 -11.28
CA TYR A 268 1.13 10.27 -10.03
C TYR A 268 -0.15 9.50 -9.72
N LEU A 269 -0.04 8.20 -9.54
CA LEU A 269 -1.17 7.32 -9.23
C LEU A 269 -1.22 6.83 -7.77
N GLY A 270 -0.23 7.16 -6.95
CA GLY A 270 -0.21 6.81 -5.53
C GLY A 270 0.82 5.76 -5.17
N SER A 271 0.76 5.33 -3.91
CA SER A 271 1.55 4.24 -3.35
C SER A 271 1.02 2.89 -3.84
N TYR A 272 1.89 2.06 -4.38
CA TYR A 272 1.60 0.71 -4.85
C TYR A 272 2.52 -0.30 -4.16
N GLN A 273 2.15 -1.57 -4.21
CA GLN A 273 3.02 -2.66 -3.81
C GLN A 273 3.41 -3.45 -5.07
N LEU A 274 4.68 -3.36 -5.47
CA LEU A 274 5.25 -4.14 -6.56
C LEU A 274 5.54 -5.54 -6.05
N THR A 275 4.99 -6.56 -6.68
CA THR A 275 5.19 -7.97 -6.33
C THR A 275 5.50 -8.80 -7.56
N GLN A 276 6.10 -9.97 -7.34
CA GLN A 276 6.11 -11.01 -8.37
C GLN A 276 4.68 -11.50 -8.61
N GLN A 277 4.37 -11.90 -9.83
CA GLN A 277 3.17 -12.71 -10.08
C GLN A 277 3.39 -14.10 -9.51
N VAL A 278 2.36 -14.69 -8.90
CA VAL A 278 2.35 -16.11 -8.54
C VAL A 278 2.41 -16.91 -9.84
N LYS A 279 3.55 -17.53 -10.10
CA LYS A 279 3.84 -18.30 -11.31
C LYS A 279 4.88 -19.37 -10.99
N GLU A 280 5.00 -20.39 -11.86
CA GLU A 280 6.05 -21.38 -11.79
C GLU A 280 7.44 -20.76 -12.00
N GLY A 281 8.46 -21.42 -11.46
CA GLY A 281 9.86 -21.10 -11.69
C GLY A 281 10.66 -20.71 -10.46
N PRO A 282 11.99 -20.62 -10.60
CA PRO A 282 12.90 -20.27 -9.52
C PRO A 282 12.53 -18.93 -8.85
N GLY A 283 12.55 -18.89 -7.52
CA GLY A 283 12.20 -17.69 -6.75
C GLY A 283 10.71 -17.36 -6.71
N SER A 284 9.86 -18.21 -7.27
CA SER A 284 8.40 -18.19 -7.16
C SER A 284 7.92 -19.59 -6.74
N VAL A 285 6.94 -20.19 -7.41
CA VAL A 285 6.55 -21.59 -7.16
C VAL A 285 7.53 -22.49 -7.90
N ASP A 286 8.54 -22.98 -7.17
CA ASP A 286 9.65 -23.76 -7.73
C ASP A 286 9.21 -25.23 -7.96
N ILE A 287 8.56 -25.42 -9.09
CA ILE A 287 8.12 -26.71 -9.62
C ILE A 287 8.75 -26.93 -10.99
N GLU A 288 8.91 -28.20 -11.36
CA GLU A 288 9.54 -28.58 -12.62
C GLU A 288 8.67 -28.16 -13.81
N GLU A 289 9.25 -27.44 -14.75
CA GLU A 289 8.58 -27.09 -15.99
C GLU A 289 8.30 -28.36 -16.84
N GLN A 290 7.12 -28.41 -17.42
CA GLN A 290 6.76 -29.46 -18.37
C GLN A 290 7.17 -29.03 -19.77
N PRO A 291 7.83 -29.89 -20.57
CA PRO A 291 8.04 -29.64 -21.99
C PRO A 291 6.71 -29.42 -22.72
N ASP A 292 6.70 -28.52 -23.70
CA ASP A 292 5.52 -28.30 -24.52
C ASP A 292 5.06 -29.61 -25.19
N GLY A 293 3.75 -29.86 -25.22
CA GLY A 293 3.20 -31.08 -25.78
C GLY A 293 3.36 -32.34 -24.91
N THR A 294 3.69 -32.21 -23.63
CA THR A 294 3.81 -33.35 -22.70
C THR A 294 2.53 -34.18 -22.66
N THR A 295 2.65 -35.50 -22.92
CA THR A 295 1.56 -36.46 -22.91
C THR A 295 1.83 -37.73 -22.11
N THR A 296 3.08 -37.95 -21.69
CA THR A 296 3.51 -39.18 -21.05
C THR A 296 4.30 -38.93 -19.75
N LEU A 297 4.32 -39.97 -18.89
CA LEU A 297 5.18 -39.99 -17.71
C LEU A 297 6.67 -40.03 -18.14
N PRO A 298 7.61 -39.49 -17.32
CA PRO A 298 7.33 -38.87 -16.02
C PRO A 298 6.86 -37.40 -16.10
N ASN A 299 7.04 -36.72 -17.23
CA ASN A 299 6.75 -35.30 -17.37
C ASN A 299 5.28 -34.95 -17.09
N LEU A 300 4.35 -35.80 -17.52
CA LEU A 300 2.92 -35.62 -17.27
C LEU A 300 2.57 -35.61 -15.77
N SER A 301 3.41 -36.20 -14.91
CA SER A 301 3.13 -36.24 -13.46
C SER A 301 3.29 -34.90 -12.73
N GLY A 302 3.89 -33.88 -13.36
CA GLY A 302 4.08 -32.55 -12.75
C GLY A 302 5.14 -31.71 -13.46
N GLY A 303 5.44 -30.46 -13.09
CA GLY A 303 4.72 -29.61 -12.12
C GLY A 303 3.42 -29.05 -12.64
N TYR A 304 2.53 -28.81 -11.72
CA TYR A 304 1.28 -28.10 -11.95
C TYR A 304 1.12 -27.01 -10.90
N LEU A 305 0.67 -25.82 -11.32
CA LEU A 305 0.18 -24.76 -10.44
C LEU A 305 -1.33 -24.61 -10.66
N ILE A 306 -2.08 -24.69 -9.61
CA ILE A 306 -3.54 -24.72 -9.60
C ILE A 306 -4.04 -23.65 -8.66
N GLU A 307 -5.15 -23.01 -8.98
CA GLU A 307 -5.87 -22.13 -8.07
C GLU A 307 -7.26 -22.72 -7.79
N GLN A 308 -7.60 -22.92 -6.52
CA GLN A 308 -8.99 -23.11 -6.11
C GLN A 308 -9.65 -21.74 -6.22
N ASP A 309 -10.51 -21.55 -7.22
CA ASP A 309 -11.12 -20.25 -7.54
C ASP A 309 -12.64 -20.41 -7.71
N LEU A 310 -13.40 -19.63 -6.95
CA LEU A 310 -14.86 -19.61 -7.05
C LEU A 310 -15.35 -19.17 -8.44
N PHE A 311 -14.57 -18.34 -9.13
CA PHE A 311 -14.87 -17.81 -10.46
C PHE A 311 -14.26 -18.62 -11.60
N ALA A 312 -13.95 -19.90 -11.33
CA ALA A 312 -13.28 -20.80 -12.30
C ALA A 312 -13.92 -20.84 -13.69
N THR A 313 -15.25 -20.69 -13.80
CA THR A 313 -15.96 -20.67 -15.09
C THR A 313 -15.62 -19.46 -15.98
N GLY A 314 -15.05 -18.41 -15.40
CA GLY A 314 -14.55 -17.25 -16.14
C GLY A 314 -13.12 -17.41 -16.66
N GLU A 315 -12.46 -18.53 -16.33
CA GLU A 315 -11.07 -18.82 -16.71
C GLU A 315 -11.02 -19.80 -17.89
N PRO A 316 -10.01 -19.71 -18.76
CA PRO A 316 -9.96 -20.52 -19.98
C PRO A 316 -9.83 -22.02 -19.71
N VAL A 317 -9.07 -22.41 -18.67
CA VAL A 317 -8.78 -23.82 -18.36
C VAL A 317 -9.08 -24.12 -16.90
N TYR A 318 -10.20 -24.77 -16.69
CA TYR A 318 -10.65 -25.13 -15.35
C TYR A 318 -11.25 -26.54 -15.31
N PHE A 319 -11.45 -27.05 -14.10
CA PHE A 319 -12.17 -28.30 -13.84
C PHE A 319 -12.87 -28.27 -12.49
N TYR A 320 -13.81 -29.19 -12.32
CA TYR A 320 -14.46 -29.47 -11.05
C TYR A 320 -14.21 -30.91 -10.65
N THR A 321 -14.06 -31.16 -9.34
CA THR A 321 -14.19 -32.49 -8.76
C THR A 321 -15.64 -32.93 -8.71
N THR A 322 -15.87 -34.20 -8.36
CA THR A 322 -17.24 -34.77 -8.21
C THR A 322 -18.08 -33.99 -7.17
N LYS A 323 -17.46 -33.52 -6.10
CA LYS A 323 -18.12 -32.69 -5.08
C LYS A 323 -18.14 -31.20 -5.41
N LYS A 324 -17.89 -30.86 -6.66
CA LYS A 324 -17.97 -29.49 -7.21
C LYS A 324 -16.94 -28.50 -6.64
N MET A 325 -15.79 -28.99 -6.19
CA MET A 325 -14.68 -28.11 -5.88
C MET A 325 -14.12 -27.51 -7.17
N PRO A 326 -14.02 -26.16 -7.28
CA PRO A 326 -13.59 -25.47 -8.48
C PRO A 326 -12.07 -25.29 -8.51
N PHE A 327 -11.44 -25.60 -9.63
CA PHE A 327 -10.00 -25.45 -9.82
C PHE A 327 -9.67 -24.90 -11.20
N VAL A 328 -8.71 -23.96 -11.25
CA VAL A 328 -8.16 -23.35 -12.46
C VAL A 328 -6.72 -23.81 -12.62
N ILE A 329 -6.33 -24.22 -13.82
CA ILE A 329 -4.93 -24.55 -14.13
C ILE A 329 -4.21 -23.25 -14.48
N LYS A 330 -3.26 -22.83 -13.63
CA LYS A 330 -2.41 -21.65 -13.84
C LYS A 330 -1.07 -21.99 -14.48
N TYR A 331 -0.62 -23.24 -14.36
CA TYR A 331 0.50 -23.82 -15.08
C TYR A 331 0.26 -25.32 -15.29
N PRO A 332 0.50 -25.88 -16.50
CA PRO A 332 0.99 -25.19 -17.71
C PRO A 332 0.11 -24.02 -18.17
N ASP A 333 0.71 -23.04 -18.90
CA ASP A 333 0.00 -21.86 -19.39
C ASP A 333 -1.22 -22.26 -20.25
N GLU A 334 -2.25 -21.44 -20.27
CA GLU A 334 -3.56 -21.72 -20.90
C GLU A 334 -3.48 -22.03 -22.40
N ASP A 335 -2.49 -21.46 -23.09
CA ASP A 335 -2.20 -21.65 -24.50
C ASP A 335 -1.34 -22.90 -24.79
N LYS A 336 -0.83 -23.57 -23.76
CA LYS A 336 0.08 -24.71 -23.83
C LYS A 336 -0.47 -26.00 -23.25
N VAL A 337 -1.39 -25.89 -22.27
CA VAL A 337 -1.95 -27.06 -21.60
C VAL A 337 -2.81 -27.88 -22.56
N ASN A 338 -2.49 -29.17 -22.72
CA ASN A 338 -3.26 -30.10 -23.56
C ASN A 338 -4.28 -30.92 -22.74
N GLN A 339 -5.08 -31.72 -23.44
CA GLN A 339 -6.15 -32.50 -22.82
C GLN A 339 -5.61 -33.59 -21.87
N GLN A 340 -4.49 -34.23 -22.21
CA GLN A 340 -3.87 -35.26 -21.37
C GLN A 340 -3.40 -34.68 -20.03
N GLN A 341 -2.78 -33.48 -20.06
CA GLN A 341 -2.36 -32.77 -18.85
C GLN A 341 -3.57 -32.37 -18.00
N LYS A 342 -4.63 -31.84 -18.62
CA LYS A 342 -5.88 -31.48 -17.93
C LYS A 342 -6.54 -32.70 -17.29
N ASP A 343 -6.64 -33.81 -17.98
CA ASP A 343 -7.24 -35.05 -17.49
C ASP A 343 -6.38 -35.65 -16.35
N TYR A 344 -5.07 -35.64 -16.50
CA TYR A 344 -4.16 -36.12 -15.46
C TYR A 344 -4.34 -35.37 -14.15
N ILE A 345 -4.27 -34.05 -14.17
CA ILE A 345 -4.35 -33.26 -12.92
C ILE A 345 -5.75 -33.30 -12.34
N LYS A 346 -6.80 -33.24 -13.13
CA LYS A 346 -8.19 -33.42 -12.68
C LYS A 346 -8.38 -34.77 -11.98
N ASN A 347 -7.90 -35.86 -12.61
CA ASN A 347 -7.99 -37.19 -12.01
C ASN A 347 -7.17 -37.30 -10.72
N HIS A 348 -6.05 -36.59 -10.64
CA HIS A 348 -5.22 -36.55 -9.42
C HIS A 348 -5.94 -35.84 -8.25
N PHE A 349 -6.60 -34.71 -8.51
CA PHE A 349 -7.46 -34.03 -7.53
C PHE A 349 -8.67 -34.87 -7.15
N GLN A 350 -9.22 -35.64 -8.10
CA GLN A 350 -10.32 -36.58 -7.80
C GLN A 350 -9.86 -37.70 -6.88
N LYS A 351 -8.65 -38.28 -7.07
CA LYS A 351 -8.07 -39.27 -6.14
C LYS A 351 -7.94 -38.74 -4.71
N LEU A 352 -7.51 -37.47 -4.57
CA LEU A 352 -7.48 -36.82 -3.26
C LEU A 352 -8.89 -36.72 -2.65
N GLU A 353 -9.89 -36.27 -3.43
CA GLU A 353 -11.26 -36.14 -2.96
C GLU A 353 -11.84 -37.51 -2.59
N ASP A 354 -11.66 -38.54 -3.40
CA ASP A 354 -12.13 -39.90 -3.13
C ASP A 354 -11.51 -40.44 -1.84
N ALA A 355 -10.18 -40.28 -1.65
CA ALA A 355 -9.51 -40.68 -0.43
C ALA A 355 -9.97 -39.88 0.79
N LEU A 356 -10.27 -38.58 0.64
CA LEU A 356 -10.77 -37.71 1.70
C LEU A 356 -12.19 -38.10 2.16
N TYR A 357 -13.02 -38.65 1.26
CA TYR A 357 -14.39 -39.04 1.57
C TYR A 357 -14.60 -40.55 1.77
N ALA A 358 -13.54 -41.35 1.67
CA ALA A 358 -13.57 -42.76 2.02
C ALA A 358 -13.80 -42.98 3.54
N ASP A 359 -14.26 -44.15 3.93
CA ASP A 359 -14.47 -44.50 5.34
C ASP A 359 -13.16 -44.47 6.14
N ASN A 360 -12.05 -44.88 5.52
CA ASN A 360 -10.73 -44.88 6.11
C ASN A 360 -9.94 -43.58 5.81
N PHE A 361 -10.58 -42.45 5.56
CA PHE A 361 -9.98 -41.22 5.12
C PHE A 361 -8.81 -40.74 6.01
N ALA A 362 -8.90 -40.97 7.32
CA ALA A 362 -7.91 -40.58 8.30
C ALA A 362 -6.70 -41.55 8.42
N ASP A 363 -6.73 -42.68 7.68
CA ASP A 363 -5.60 -43.62 7.69
C ASP A 363 -4.32 -42.90 7.27
N PRO A 364 -3.20 -43.06 8.03
CA PRO A 364 -1.95 -42.30 7.77
C PRO A 364 -1.27 -42.68 6.46
N VAL A 365 -1.54 -43.88 5.91
CA VAL A 365 -0.87 -44.40 4.70
C VAL A 365 -1.79 -44.38 3.49
N ASN A 366 -3.03 -44.88 3.65
CA ASN A 366 -3.97 -45.07 2.54
C ASN A 366 -5.07 -44.00 2.47
N GLY A 367 -5.16 -43.12 3.47
CA GLY A 367 -6.12 -42.01 3.49
C GLY A 367 -5.64 -40.83 2.64
N TYR A 368 -6.28 -39.66 2.84
CA TYR A 368 -6.03 -38.45 2.06
C TYR A 368 -4.58 -37.95 2.12
N ARG A 369 -3.81 -38.27 3.20
CA ARG A 369 -2.40 -37.91 3.35
C ARG A 369 -1.49 -38.49 2.28
N LYS A 370 -1.92 -39.53 1.59
CA LYS A 370 -1.24 -40.06 0.42
C LYS A 370 -1.15 -39.02 -0.71
N TYR A 371 -2.21 -38.22 -0.88
CA TYR A 371 -2.34 -37.27 -1.99
C TYR A 371 -2.27 -35.81 -1.55
N PHE A 372 -2.10 -35.54 -0.24
CA PHE A 372 -2.13 -34.18 0.28
C PHE A 372 -1.05 -33.93 1.32
N ASP A 373 -0.31 -32.83 1.16
CA ASP A 373 0.67 -32.38 2.15
C ASP A 373 0.00 -31.57 3.25
N VAL A 374 -0.27 -32.23 4.37
CA VAL A 374 -0.95 -31.65 5.54
C VAL A 374 -0.16 -30.50 6.15
N ASN A 375 1.17 -30.55 6.13
CA ASN A 375 1.99 -29.52 6.77
C ASN A 375 1.90 -28.19 6.01
N SER A 376 1.98 -28.22 4.69
CA SER A 376 1.80 -27.00 3.88
C SER A 376 0.41 -26.39 4.05
N TYR A 377 -0.62 -27.23 4.21
CA TYR A 377 -1.99 -26.76 4.42
C TYR A 377 -2.22 -26.20 5.83
N VAL A 378 -1.66 -26.82 6.85
CA VAL A 378 -1.74 -26.29 8.23
C VAL A 378 -1.03 -24.94 8.34
N ASP A 379 0.13 -24.79 7.73
CA ASP A 379 0.81 -23.49 7.67
C ASP A 379 -0.01 -22.44 6.90
N TYR A 380 -0.62 -22.81 5.77
CA TYR A 380 -1.54 -21.97 5.02
C TYR A 380 -2.73 -21.54 5.87
N TYR A 381 -3.37 -22.52 6.54
CA TYR A 381 -4.52 -22.30 7.40
C TYR A 381 -4.20 -21.33 8.55
N ILE A 382 -3.10 -21.57 9.27
CA ILE A 382 -2.68 -20.72 10.40
C ILE A 382 -2.45 -19.27 9.93
N VAL A 383 -1.77 -19.04 8.80
CA VAL A 383 -1.55 -17.68 8.29
C VAL A 383 -2.88 -16.99 7.97
N ASN A 384 -3.80 -17.69 7.31
CA ASN A 384 -5.10 -17.13 6.95
C ASN A 384 -5.99 -16.86 8.16
N GLU A 385 -5.94 -17.70 9.20
CA GLU A 385 -6.64 -17.44 10.46
C GLU A 385 -6.03 -16.24 11.18
N VAL A 386 -4.70 -16.18 11.34
CA VAL A 386 -4.03 -15.07 12.06
C VAL A 386 -4.32 -13.72 11.42
N ILE A 387 -4.29 -13.64 10.10
CA ILE A 387 -4.58 -12.40 9.38
C ILE A 387 -6.09 -12.16 9.22
N GLY A 388 -6.93 -13.16 9.48
CA GLY A 388 -8.39 -13.05 9.33
C GLY A 388 -8.81 -12.87 7.87
N ASN A 389 -8.39 -13.78 6.98
CA ASN A 389 -8.65 -13.67 5.54
C ASN A 389 -10.02 -14.24 5.15
N PRO A 390 -10.98 -13.42 4.65
CA PRO A 390 -12.30 -13.91 4.24
C PRO A 390 -12.28 -14.82 3.01
N ASP A 391 -11.25 -14.69 2.18
CA ASP A 391 -11.10 -15.42 0.91
C ASP A 391 -10.20 -16.66 1.02
N ALA A 392 -9.88 -17.10 2.26
CA ALA A 392 -8.97 -18.21 2.56
C ALA A 392 -9.29 -19.54 1.87
N PHE A 393 -10.53 -19.75 1.43
CA PHE A 393 -10.99 -21.01 0.84
C PHE A 393 -11.51 -20.86 -0.59
N ARG A 394 -11.32 -19.71 -1.24
CA ARG A 394 -11.81 -19.45 -2.60
C ARG A 394 -10.82 -18.76 -3.53
N SER A 395 -9.64 -18.42 -3.02
CA SER A 395 -8.50 -17.92 -3.78
C SER A 395 -7.23 -18.57 -3.23
N THR A 396 -7.13 -19.91 -3.40
CA THR A 396 -6.09 -20.73 -2.79
C THR A 396 -5.22 -21.34 -3.86
N TYR A 397 -3.92 -20.98 -3.87
CA TYR A 397 -2.95 -21.65 -4.73
C TYR A 397 -2.56 -23.01 -4.17
N LEU A 398 -2.45 -23.97 -5.10
CA LEU A 398 -2.04 -25.34 -4.87
C LEU A 398 -1.02 -25.72 -5.95
N PHE A 399 -0.08 -26.59 -5.62
CA PHE A 399 0.86 -27.06 -6.64
C PHE A 399 1.20 -28.55 -6.46
N LYS A 400 1.58 -29.19 -7.54
CA LYS A 400 2.00 -30.56 -7.59
C LYS A 400 3.36 -30.68 -8.27
N LYS A 401 4.29 -31.33 -7.59
CA LYS A 401 5.64 -31.62 -8.12
C LYS A 401 5.63 -32.83 -9.03
N ARG A 402 6.64 -32.95 -9.88
CA ARG A 402 6.84 -34.13 -10.72
C ARG A 402 7.22 -35.33 -9.84
N ASN A 403 6.71 -36.50 -10.15
CA ASN A 403 6.96 -37.78 -9.44
C ASN A 403 6.62 -37.74 -7.93
N ASP A 404 5.81 -36.79 -7.50
CA ASP A 404 5.31 -36.69 -6.14
C ASP A 404 3.78 -36.75 -6.16
N ASP A 405 3.19 -37.67 -5.43
CA ASP A 405 1.73 -37.82 -5.40
C ASP A 405 1.04 -36.77 -4.54
N LYS A 406 1.78 -35.95 -3.81
CA LYS A 406 1.18 -34.95 -2.92
C LYS A 406 0.87 -33.65 -3.65
N ILE A 407 -0.29 -33.10 -3.30
CA ILE A 407 -0.71 -31.71 -3.59
C ILE A 407 -0.28 -30.86 -2.39
N TYR A 408 0.45 -29.79 -2.66
CA TYR A 408 0.92 -28.81 -1.69
C TYR A 408 0.07 -27.54 -1.75
N THR A 409 -0.02 -26.81 -0.64
CA THR A 409 -0.77 -25.55 -0.57
C THR A 409 0.15 -24.34 -0.51
N GLY A 410 -0.13 -23.34 -1.30
CA GLY A 410 0.60 -22.08 -1.38
C GLY A 410 1.01 -21.69 -2.81
N PRO A 411 1.54 -20.47 -2.96
CA PRO A 411 1.78 -19.46 -1.92
C PRO A 411 0.48 -18.83 -1.40
N ILE A 412 0.59 -18.04 -0.33
CA ILE A 412 -0.52 -17.22 0.16
C ILE A 412 -0.71 -16.00 -0.75
N TRP A 413 -1.95 -15.55 -0.89
CA TRP A 413 -2.33 -14.43 -1.73
C TRP A 413 -3.63 -13.79 -1.26
N ASP A 414 -3.90 -12.53 -1.67
CA ASP A 414 -5.21 -11.87 -1.59
C ASP A 414 -5.66 -11.49 -0.17
N PHE A 415 -4.94 -10.54 0.47
CA PHE A 415 -5.18 -10.13 1.86
C PHE A 415 -5.69 -8.70 2.04
N ASP A 416 -6.07 -8.00 0.99
CA ASP A 416 -6.53 -6.61 1.08
C ASP A 416 -7.87 -6.48 1.83
N LYS A 417 -8.67 -7.54 1.88
CA LYS A 417 -9.93 -7.63 2.64
C LYS A 417 -9.79 -8.29 4.03
N ALA A 418 -8.59 -8.71 4.42
CA ALA A 418 -8.33 -9.38 5.68
C ALA A 418 -8.40 -8.43 6.90
N ALA A 419 -8.28 -8.98 8.10
CA ALA A 419 -8.26 -8.27 9.38
C ALA A 419 -9.46 -7.32 9.56
N ASN A 420 -10.67 -7.86 9.52
CA ASN A 420 -11.93 -7.13 9.65
C ASN A 420 -12.13 -6.01 8.60
N ASN A 421 -11.53 -6.13 7.43
CA ASN A 421 -11.74 -5.19 6.34
C ASN A 421 -12.86 -5.62 5.37
N ASP A 422 -13.80 -6.45 5.82
CA ASP A 422 -14.92 -6.95 5.02
C ASP A 422 -16.22 -6.91 5.82
N ASN A 423 -17.17 -6.06 5.42
CA ASN A 423 -18.46 -5.91 6.12
C ASN A 423 -19.42 -7.09 5.90
N ARG A 424 -19.15 -7.95 4.92
CA ARG A 424 -19.98 -9.12 4.63
C ARG A 424 -19.89 -10.18 5.71
N LEU A 425 -18.78 -10.21 6.47
CA LEU A 425 -18.58 -11.16 7.57
C LEU A 425 -18.89 -10.56 8.95
N GLY A 426 -19.03 -9.24 9.06
CA GLY A 426 -19.10 -8.56 10.35
C GLY A 426 -17.78 -8.62 11.13
N ASP A 427 -17.85 -8.33 12.44
CA ASP A 427 -16.66 -8.36 13.30
C ASP A 427 -16.24 -9.81 13.61
N GLN A 428 -15.05 -10.18 13.19
CA GLN A 428 -14.45 -11.49 13.34
C GLN A 428 -13.27 -11.52 14.32
N VAL A 429 -13.13 -10.52 15.18
CA VAL A 429 -12.03 -10.48 16.17
C VAL A 429 -12.02 -11.71 17.07
N ASN A 430 -13.20 -12.26 17.39
CA ASN A 430 -13.40 -13.50 18.13
C ASN A 430 -14.05 -14.60 17.27
N GLY A 431 -13.73 -14.64 15.98
CA GLY A 431 -14.24 -15.62 15.02
C GLY A 431 -13.11 -16.41 14.35
N LEU A 432 -13.39 -17.66 13.97
CA LEU A 432 -12.49 -18.42 13.10
C LEU A 432 -12.88 -18.18 11.64
N MET A 433 -11.90 -17.93 10.78
CA MET A 433 -12.13 -17.83 9.33
C MET A 433 -12.61 -19.15 8.74
N SER A 434 -12.20 -20.27 9.30
CA SER A 434 -12.74 -21.59 8.95
C SER A 434 -14.27 -21.69 9.13
N ASN A 435 -14.85 -20.90 10.02
CA ASN A 435 -16.30 -20.79 10.18
C ASN A 435 -16.90 -19.66 9.33
N ALA A 436 -16.32 -18.45 9.41
CA ALA A 436 -16.86 -17.23 8.85
C ALA A 436 -16.57 -17.04 7.35
N ALA A 437 -15.38 -17.41 6.87
CA ALA A 437 -14.97 -17.20 5.49
C ALA A 437 -15.90 -17.86 4.47
N PHE A 438 -15.82 -17.39 3.22
CA PHE A 438 -16.72 -17.84 2.16
C PHE A 438 -16.48 -19.29 1.73
N GLU A 439 -17.54 -19.95 1.27
CA GLU A 439 -17.45 -21.28 0.65
C GLU A 439 -16.73 -21.22 -0.71
N PRO A 440 -16.16 -22.34 -1.23
CA PRO A 440 -16.35 -23.72 -0.73
C PRO A 440 -15.29 -24.13 0.31
N LYS A 441 -15.76 -24.70 1.43
CA LYS A 441 -14.93 -25.21 2.55
C LYS A 441 -15.12 -26.72 2.81
N ILE A 442 -15.70 -27.44 1.86
CA ILE A 442 -16.11 -28.84 2.11
C ILE A 442 -14.93 -29.76 2.42
N TRP A 443 -13.76 -29.56 1.76
CA TRP A 443 -12.57 -30.32 2.08
C TRP A 443 -12.03 -29.98 3.47
N PHE A 444 -11.99 -28.69 3.83
CA PHE A 444 -11.55 -28.28 5.17
C PHE A 444 -12.44 -28.88 6.26
N LYS A 445 -13.76 -28.80 6.09
CA LYS A 445 -14.72 -29.41 7.03
C LYS A 445 -14.45 -30.92 7.21
N ARG A 446 -14.06 -31.61 6.15
CA ARG A 446 -13.74 -33.04 6.20
C ARG A 446 -12.39 -33.30 6.89
N PHE A 447 -11.34 -32.47 6.61
CA PHE A 447 -10.07 -32.54 7.33
C PHE A 447 -10.26 -32.36 8.84
N MET A 448 -11.13 -31.43 9.25
CA MET A 448 -11.44 -31.18 10.67
C MET A 448 -12.12 -32.37 11.39
N MET A 449 -12.66 -33.36 10.68
CA MET A 449 -13.16 -34.59 11.28
C MET A 449 -12.02 -35.54 11.72
N ASP A 450 -10.83 -35.36 11.20
CA ASP A 450 -9.64 -36.11 11.58
C ASP A 450 -8.98 -35.52 12.84
N GLN A 451 -8.97 -36.23 13.93
CA GLN A 451 -8.36 -35.82 15.19
C GLN A 451 -6.88 -35.48 15.01
N SER A 452 -6.13 -36.29 14.26
CA SER A 452 -4.69 -36.05 14.07
C SER A 452 -4.41 -34.78 13.24
N PHE A 453 -5.36 -34.37 12.37
CA PHE A 453 -5.27 -33.09 11.67
C PHE A 453 -5.45 -31.91 12.64
N ARG A 454 -6.45 -31.95 13.53
CA ARG A 454 -6.67 -30.93 14.55
C ARG A 454 -5.47 -30.82 15.52
N GLN A 455 -4.95 -31.97 15.98
CA GLN A 455 -3.73 -32.01 16.80
C GLN A 455 -2.52 -31.43 16.07
N ARG A 456 -2.40 -31.64 14.76
CA ARG A 456 -1.33 -31.03 13.97
C ARG A 456 -1.45 -29.51 13.92
N ILE A 457 -2.66 -28.96 13.80
CA ILE A 457 -2.90 -27.50 13.89
C ILE A 457 -2.41 -26.97 15.26
N ARG A 458 -2.85 -27.60 16.36
CA ARG A 458 -2.45 -27.21 17.73
C ARG A 458 -0.93 -27.24 17.92
N ASN A 459 -0.29 -28.34 17.53
CA ASN A 459 1.14 -28.50 17.70
C ASN A 459 1.90 -27.44 16.89
N ARG A 460 1.49 -27.22 15.64
CA ARG A 460 2.10 -26.21 14.79
C ARG A 460 1.86 -24.78 15.27
N TRP A 461 0.66 -24.48 15.77
CA TRP A 461 0.36 -23.23 16.42
C TRP A 461 1.35 -22.93 17.56
N ASN A 462 1.52 -23.87 18.48
CA ASN A 462 2.40 -23.69 19.63
C ASN A 462 3.88 -23.54 19.23
N GLU A 463 4.31 -24.25 18.19
CA GLU A 463 5.65 -24.08 17.60
C GLU A 463 5.84 -22.66 17.02
N LEU A 464 4.82 -22.12 16.34
CA LEU A 464 4.87 -20.83 15.66
C LEU A 464 4.49 -19.65 16.56
N LYS A 465 3.93 -19.88 17.73
CA LYS A 465 3.38 -18.87 18.63
C LYS A 465 4.30 -17.66 18.86
N PRO A 466 5.63 -17.81 19.12
CA PRO A 466 6.50 -16.65 19.30
C PRO A 466 6.56 -15.75 18.06
N LYS A 467 6.58 -16.33 16.86
CA LYS A 467 6.61 -15.60 15.59
C LYS A 467 5.28 -14.90 15.30
N ILE A 468 4.17 -15.56 15.63
CA ILE A 468 2.81 -15.01 15.48
C ILE A 468 2.61 -13.83 16.44
N GLN A 469 2.99 -13.97 17.70
CA GLN A 469 2.89 -12.90 18.70
C GLN A 469 3.78 -11.69 18.39
N ALA A 470 4.85 -11.87 17.64
CA ALA A 470 5.72 -10.78 17.19
C ALA A 470 5.14 -9.99 15.99
N LEU A 471 4.09 -10.49 15.32
CA LEU A 471 3.55 -9.86 14.11
C LEU A 471 3.08 -8.40 14.30
N PRO A 472 2.36 -8.03 15.37
CA PRO A 472 1.94 -6.64 15.58
C PRO A 472 3.12 -5.65 15.67
N SER A 473 4.29 -6.09 16.14
CA SER A 473 5.48 -5.22 16.22
C SER A 473 6.01 -4.77 14.85
N GLN A 474 5.62 -5.45 13.77
CA GLN A 474 6.02 -5.09 12.40
C GLN A 474 5.20 -3.92 11.84
N ILE A 475 4.09 -3.55 12.47
CA ILE A 475 3.23 -2.45 12.02
C ILE A 475 3.97 -1.11 12.09
N ALA A 476 4.67 -0.82 13.20
CA ALA A 476 5.35 0.45 13.39
C ALA A 476 6.45 0.73 12.35
N PRO A 477 7.35 -0.21 12.00
CA PRO A 477 8.31 -0.04 10.91
C PRO A 477 7.66 0.20 9.55
N LEU A 478 6.58 -0.53 9.21
CA LEU A 478 5.85 -0.36 7.96
C LEU A 478 5.14 1.00 7.90
N LYS A 479 4.47 1.41 8.98
CA LYS A 479 3.88 2.74 9.14
C LYS A 479 4.93 3.85 8.93
N LYS A 480 6.11 3.73 9.58
CA LYS A 480 7.22 4.68 9.42
C LYS A 480 7.69 4.74 7.96
N LYS A 481 7.86 3.60 7.30
CA LYS A 481 8.26 3.52 5.89
C LYS A 481 7.27 4.24 4.98
N LEU A 482 5.98 4.15 5.26
CA LEU A 482 4.92 4.75 4.45
C LEU A 482 4.51 6.16 4.91
N SER A 483 5.18 6.76 5.89
CA SER A 483 4.75 8.01 6.54
C SER A 483 4.52 9.17 5.57
N VAL A 484 5.36 9.33 4.57
CA VAL A 484 5.23 10.36 3.51
C VAL A 484 4.33 9.85 2.37
N SER A 485 4.54 8.61 1.95
CA SER A 485 3.83 7.98 0.84
C SER A 485 2.31 7.94 1.05
N GLN A 486 1.86 7.59 2.28
CA GLN A 486 0.45 7.53 2.61
C GLN A 486 -0.23 8.92 2.52
N VAL A 487 0.44 10.00 2.94
CA VAL A 487 -0.11 11.37 2.84
C VAL A 487 -0.42 11.70 1.38
N ARG A 488 0.53 11.44 0.48
CA ARG A 488 0.38 11.69 -0.95
C ARG A 488 -0.65 10.77 -1.60
N ASN A 489 -0.64 9.49 -1.21
CA ASN A 489 -1.62 8.52 -1.68
C ASN A 489 -3.05 8.96 -1.34
N PHE A 490 -3.32 9.37 -0.10
CA PHE A 490 -4.67 9.76 0.33
C PHE A 490 -5.05 11.19 -0.06
N ARG A 491 -4.10 12.05 -0.43
CA ARG A 491 -4.39 13.30 -1.13
C ARG A 491 -4.86 13.03 -2.56
N ARG A 492 -4.24 12.08 -3.26
CA ARG A 492 -4.65 11.65 -4.61
C ARG A 492 -5.97 10.88 -4.59
N TRP A 493 -6.18 10.05 -3.58
CA TRP A 493 -7.34 9.20 -3.37
C TRP A 493 -7.97 9.53 -2.01
N ASP A 494 -8.84 10.53 -1.99
CA ASP A 494 -9.51 11.03 -0.77
C ASP A 494 -10.59 10.04 -0.31
N ILE A 495 -10.18 8.97 0.38
CA ILE A 495 -11.06 7.87 0.83
C ILE A 495 -11.03 7.62 2.33
N LEU A 496 -10.14 8.28 3.11
CA LEU A 496 -10.00 7.99 4.54
C LEU A 496 -11.29 8.19 5.33
N ASN A 497 -12.07 9.23 4.99
CA ASN A 497 -13.35 9.56 5.63
C ASN A 497 -14.56 8.99 4.88
N LYS A 498 -14.37 8.15 3.86
CA LYS A 498 -15.44 7.64 3.01
C LYS A 498 -15.44 6.12 3.12
N GLN A 499 -16.62 5.51 3.15
CA GLN A 499 -16.70 4.06 3.02
C GLN A 499 -16.17 3.67 1.64
N SER A 500 -15.14 2.86 1.61
CA SER A 500 -14.61 2.23 0.40
C SER A 500 -15.28 0.87 0.17
N TYR A 501 -14.80 0.13 -0.82
CA TYR A 501 -15.37 -1.15 -1.22
C TYR A 501 -15.52 -2.15 -0.05
N LEU A 502 -16.76 -2.45 0.37
CA LEU A 502 -17.13 -3.46 1.38
C LEU A 502 -16.37 -3.35 2.72
N GLU A 503 -15.94 -2.18 3.09
CA GLU A 503 -15.22 -1.93 4.34
C GLU A 503 -16.17 -2.03 5.54
N LEU A 504 -15.72 -2.70 6.61
CA LEU A 504 -16.53 -2.86 7.83
C LEU A 504 -16.55 -1.58 8.66
N TYR A 505 -15.44 -0.87 8.75
CA TYR A 505 -15.27 0.29 9.61
C TYR A 505 -14.50 1.40 8.89
N VAL A 506 -14.95 2.64 9.04
CA VAL A 506 -14.27 3.84 8.52
C VAL A 506 -13.61 4.56 9.68
N SER A 507 -12.29 4.51 9.75
CA SER A 507 -11.51 5.06 10.85
C SER A 507 -11.29 6.57 10.78
N GLY A 508 -11.53 7.18 9.62
CA GLY A 508 -11.40 8.62 9.38
C GLY A 508 -9.97 9.12 9.17
N SER A 509 -8.95 8.30 9.43
CA SER A 509 -7.54 8.69 9.26
C SER A 509 -6.64 7.46 9.02
N TYR A 510 -5.46 7.68 8.44
CA TYR A 510 -4.46 6.62 8.30
C TYR A 510 -4.02 6.05 9.66
N GLU A 511 -3.83 6.92 10.66
CA GLU A 511 -3.53 6.52 12.03
C GLU A 511 -4.64 5.63 12.62
N GLY A 512 -5.89 6.02 12.41
CA GLY A 512 -7.05 5.23 12.84
C GLY A 512 -7.08 3.83 12.20
N GLU A 513 -6.77 3.72 10.88
CA GLU A 513 -6.66 2.43 10.18
C GLU A 513 -5.55 1.54 10.75
N ILE A 514 -4.39 2.11 11.01
CA ILE A 514 -3.26 1.40 11.63
C ILE A 514 -3.64 0.90 13.03
N ASN A 515 -4.27 1.74 13.84
CA ASN A 515 -4.72 1.37 15.19
C ASN A 515 -5.81 0.29 15.15
N TYR A 516 -6.76 0.38 14.22
CA TYR A 516 -7.80 -0.62 14.02
C TYR A 516 -7.20 -1.99 13.66
N LEU A 517 -6.29 -2.02 12.69
CA LEU A 517 -5.57 -3.23 12.28
C LEU A 517 -4.75 -3.83 13.43
N ASN A 518 -3.99 -2.99 14.17
CA ASN A 518 -3.19 -3.46 15.30
C ASN A 518 -4.08 -4.07 16.40
N ASN A 519 -5.18 -3.39 16.75
CA ASN A 519 -6.11 -3.86 17.76
C ASN A 519 -6.77 -5.18 17.37
N PHE A 520 -7.12 -5.34 16.08
CA PHE A 520 -7.62 -6.62 15.56
C PHE A 520 -6.57 -7.71 15.78
N LEU A 521 -5.35 -7.53 15.29
CA LEU A 521 -4.31 -8.56 15.36
C LEU A 521 -4.01 -8.97 16.80
N VAL A 522 -3.84 -8.02 17.72
CA VAL A 522 -3.53 -8.33 19.14
C VAL A 522 -4.64 -9.17 19.76
N LYS A 523 -5.90 -8.76 19.61
CA LYS A 523 -7.04 -9.46 20.19
C LYS A 523 -7.31 -10.80 19.53
N HIS A 524 -7.23 -10.83 18.20
CA HIS A 524 -7.50 -12.04 17.42
C HIS A 524 -6.45 -13.14 17.66
N ILE A 525 -5.17 -12.78 17.74
CA ILE A 525 -4.10 -13.72 18.09
C ILE A 525 -4.33 -14.33 19.48
N ALA A 526 -4.77 -13.53 20.47
CA ALA A 526 -5.10 -14.04 21.79
C ALA A 526 -6.29 -14.99 21.76
N TYR A 527 -7.34 -14.64 21.00
CA TYR A 527 -8.50 -15.53 20.78
C TYR A 527 -8.11 -16.86 20.11
N LEU A 528 -7.25 -16.80 19.07
CA LEU A 528 -6.78 -18.00 18.38
C LEU A 528 -5.92 -18.90 19.27
N ASP A 529 -5.11 -18.30 20.16
CA ASP A 529 -4.31 -19.06 21.12
C ASP A 529 -5.19 -19.89 22.06
N ASP A 530 -6.25 -19.28 22.56
CA ASP A 530 -7.26 -19.95 23.39
C ASP A 530 -7.97 -21.08 22.63
N LYS A 531 -8.39 -20.81 21.40
CA LYS A 531 -9.11 -21.75 20.54
C LYS A 531 -8.27 -22.97 20.17
N PHE A 532 -7.05 -22.77 19.65
CA PHE A 532 -6.20 -23.86 19.18
C PHE A 532 -5.62 -24.71 20.32
N ASN A 533 -5.63 -24.18 21.56
CA ASN A 533 -5.30 -24.95 22.76
C ASN A 533 -6.52 -25.57 23.45
N GLY A 534 -7.74 -25.28 22.99
CA GLY A 534 -8.98 -25.82 23.50
C GLY A 534 -9.20 -27.32 23.21
N ALA A 535 -10.25 -27.89 23.80
CA ALA A 535 -10.56 -29.33 23.73
C ALA A 535 -10.80 -29.82 22.30
N GLU A 536 -11.30 -28.97 21.40
CA GLU A 536 -11.56 -29.31 20.00
C GLU A 536 -10.31 -29.75 19.24
N TYR A 537 -9.14 -29.23 19.62
CA TYR A 537 -7.85 -29.49 18.98
C TYR A 537 -6.93 -30.44 19.78
N GLN A 538 -7.48 -31.09 20.81
CA GLN A 538 -6.77 -32.08 21.64
C GLN A 538 -6.72 -33.46 21.02
#